data_ac652171deddb6a3c2a8523d7d27e76b
#
_entry.id   ac652171deddb6a3c2a8523d7d27e76b
#
_cell.length_a   1.000
_cell.length_b   1.000
_cell.length_c   1.000
_cell.angle_alpha   90.00
_cell.angle_beta   90.00
_cell.angle_gamma   90.00
#
_symmetry.space_group_name_H-M   'P 1'
#
loop_
_entity.id
_entity.type
_entity.pdbx_description
1 polymer ?
#
loop_
_entity_poly.entity_id
_entity_poly.type
_entity_poly.pdbx_seq_one_letter_code
_entity_poly.pdbx_strand_id
1 'polypeptide(L)'
;MFRVATKKISFDPETSGGLLRKLVLGILILVGVGFLLDATLMRIDAGHVGIKVKLAGSSRGVQDIPVVTGWVMYNPLTEQIISFPISVQNVVWTASASEGRTVDESITFSSQEGVNVNSDIGLSFHIDSEKAPHLYLRFRQPEVMVLADGYVRNAVREAFNDIASRMVVQEIYGAGKGKLVADVSQRLREVLGRDGFVIDQLTINGALRLPENVAQAINRAMEATQNAIQAENRVRQVRAEAEQNVAQAHGGAEAARQRAEGEADAVLIRARADAKSNEIIRLSTTGTVLQYRAIERWDGKLPMMQSGDKLPLLTFDTSKIALGEADREKKLRELLAEDKAEDKGEDKSAPKAAGATFTPAAAPSATAPAVPAPAPSAAPR
;
A
#
# COMPACT_ATOMS: atom_id res chain seq x y z
N MET A 1 -18.73 97.82 37.40
CA MET A 1 -17.44 98.41 36.98
C MET A 1 -16.33 97.41 37.33
N PHE A 2 -16.03 96.43 36.50
CA PHE A 2 -14.99 95.44 36.73
C PHE A 2 -13.80 95.73 35.83
N ARG A 3 -12.68 96.08 36.40
CA ARG A 3 -11.41 96.38 35.73
C ARG A 3 -10.69 94.99 35.46
N VAL A 4 -10.65 94.55 34.27
CA VAL A 4 -9.84 93.42 33.84
C VAL A 4 -8.38 93.88 33.71
N ALA A 5 -7.52 93.38 34.59
CA ALA A 5 -6.09 93.63 34.56
C ALA A 5 -5.45 92.76 33.49
N THR A 6 -5.11 93.31 32.33
CA THR A 6 -4.30 92.67 31.33
C THR A 6 -2.84 92.64 31.75
N LYS A 7 -2.36 91.43 32.18
CA LYS A 7 -0.95 91.24 32.50
C LYS A 7 -0.19 91.19 31.17
N LYS A 8 0.54 92.24 30.80
CA LYS A 8 1.47 92.25 29.69
C LYS A 8 2.58 91.22 29.98
N ILE A 9 2.65 90.13 29.22
CA ILE A 9 3.79 89.22 29.19
C ILE A 9 4.87 89.99 28.40
N SER A 10 5.86 90.52 29.04
CA SER A 10 7.06 91.10 28.41
C SER A 10 7.93 89.90 27.94
N PHE A 11 8.05 89.79 26.68
CA PHE A 11 8.95 88.77 26.04
C PHE A 11 10.34 89.48 25.97
N ASP A 12 11.23 89.13 26.88
CA ASP A 12 12.61 89.61 26.86
C ASP A 12 13.40 88.87 25.78
N PRO A 13 13.88 89.55 24.73
CA PRO A 13 14.54 88.87 23.60
C PRO A 13 15.96 88.38 23.91
N GLU A 14 16.57 88.76 24.99
CA GLU A 14 17.95 88.32 25.36
C GLU A 14 18.01 86.99 26.06
N THR A 15 16.95 86.51 26.74
CA THR A 15 16.92 85.23 27.39
C THR A 15 16.36 84.08 26.46
N SER A 16 15.59 84.43 25.44
CA SER A 16 14.98 83.51 24.54
C SER A 16 15.98 82.92 23.54
N GLY A 17 17.00 83.68 23.11
CA GLY A 17 18.02 83.21 22.17
C GLY A 17 18.89 82.04 22.72
N GLY A 18 19.19 82.12 24.07
CA GLY A 18 19.95 81.05 24.73
C GLY A 18 19.17 79.75 24.91
N LEU A 19 17.87 79.84 25.21
CA LEU A 19 16.99 78.72 25.37
C LEU A 19 16.69 78.04 24.02
N LEU A 20 16.40 78.85 23.00
CA LEU A 20 16.16 78.39 21.64
C LEU A 20 17.40 77.61 21.04
N ARG A 21 18.61 78.22 21.30
CA ARG A 21 19.86 77.55 20.86
C ARG A 21 20.15 76.26 21.60
N LYS A 22 19.85 76.14 22.89
CA LYS A 22 19.95 74.91 23.68
C LYS A 22 18.93 73.83 23.17
N LEU A 23 17.70 74.30 22.86
CA LEU A 23 16.65 73.41 22.32
C LEU A 23 16.99 72.90 20.95
N VAL A 24 17.49 73.73 20.02
CA VAL A 24 17.98 73.34 18.68
C VAL A 24 19.17 72.39 18.82
N LEU A 25 20.12 72.70 19.73
CA LEU A 25 21.25 71.78 19.96
C LEU A 25 20.80 70.43 20.52
N GLY A 26 19.82 70.41 21.43
CA GLY A 26 19.21 69.22 21.99
C GLY A 26 18.53 68.34 20.92
N ILE A 27 17.76 68.98 20.01
CA ILE A 27 17.12 68.29 18.85
C ILE A 27 18.18 67.74 17.90
N LEU A 28 19.26 68.52 17.66
CA LEU A 28 20.33 68.09 16.77
C LEU A 28 21.11 66.91 17.36
N ILE A 29 21.35 66.88 18.67
CA ILE A 29 21.94 65.72 19.36
C ILE A 29 20.99 64.52 19.31
N LEU A 30 19.69 64.72 19.54
CA LEU A 30 18.70 63.64 19.52
C LEU A 30 18.56 63.04 18.13
N VAL A 31 18.55 63.86 17.08
CA VAL A 31 18.58 63.39 15.68
C VAL A 31 19.91 62.68 15.39
N GLY A 32 21.04 63.19 15.87
CA GLY A 32 22.35 62.55 15.69
C GLY A 32 22.43 61.20 16.41
N VAL A 33 21.91 61.11 17.64
CA VAL A 33 21.81 59.83 18.35
C VAL A 33 20.84 58.86 17.67
N GLY A 34 19.69 59.34 17.20
CA GLY A 34 18.74 58.53 16.40
C GLY A 34 19.39 57.96 15.14
N PHE A 35 20.11 58.81 14.39
CA PHE A 35 20.85 58.38 13.19
C PHE A 35 21.99 57.39 13.54
N LEU A 36 22.70 57.56 14.62
CA LEU A 36 23.71 56.61 15.09
C LEU A 36 23.09 55.25 15.48
N LEU A 37 21.95 55.26 16.16
CA LEU A 37 21.24 54.06 16.54
C LEU A 37 20.71 53.30 15.30
N ASP A 38 20.15 54.00 14.32
CA ASP A 38 19.69 53.41 13.07
C ASP A 38 20.87 52.81 12.27
N ALA A 39 22.01 53.49 12.24
CA ALA A 39 23.22 53.01 11.57
C ALA A 39 23.86 51.78 12.26
N THR A 40 23.63 51.57 13.58
CA THR A 40 24.24 50.48 14.35
C THR A 40 23.29 49.28 14.59
N LEU A 41 22.01 49.41 14.28
CA LEU A 41 21.01 48.39 14.48
C LEU A 41 20.56 47.81 13.10
N MET A 42 20.73 46.54 12.91
CA MET A 42 20.21 45.81 11.73
C MET A 42 19.17 44.80 12.16
N ARG A 43 18.02 44.81 11.49
CA ARG A 43 16.99 43.77 11.66
C ARG A 43 17.21 42.67 10.65
N ILE A 44 17.31 41.43 11.14
CA ILE A 44 17.37 40.24 10.32
C ILE A 44 15.98 39.64 10.33
N ASP A 45 15.38 39.49 9.13
CA ASP A 45 14.03 38.98 8.95
C ASP A 45 13.92 37.48 9.30
N ALA A 46 12.69 37.06 9.65
CA ALA A 46 12.39 35.64 9.89
C ALA A 46 12.72 34.81 8.62
N GLY A 47 13.33 33.63 8.80
CA GLY A 47 13.80 32.80 7.69
C GLY A 47 15.16 33.21 7.13
N HIS A 48 15.84 34.21 7.74
CA HIS A 48 17.20 34.58 7.40
C HIS A 48 18.12 34.43 8.62
N VAL A 49 19.38 34.24 8.38
CA VAL A 49 20.43 34.25 9.38
C VAL A 49 21.48 35.32 9.04
N GLY A 50 21.90 36.07 10.01
CA GLY A 50 22.91 37.14 9.87
C GLY A 50 24.33 36.58 10.13
N ILE A 51 25.17 36.67 9.13
CA ILE A 51 26.59 36.32 9.25
C ILE A 51 27.39 37.57 9.49
N LYS A 52 28.05 37.65 10.68
CA LYS A 52 28.87 38.80 11.08
C LYS A 52 30.29 38.63 10.60
N VAL A 53 30.74 39.52 9.75
CA VAL A 53 32.09 39.53 9.17
C VAL A 53 32.89 40.69 9.80
N LYS A 54 34.01 40.40 10.44
CA LYS A 54 34.92 41.41 10.97
C LYS A 54 35.88 41.92 9.90
N LEU A 55 35.79 43.20 9.59
CA LEU A 55 36.60 43.86 8.57
C LEU A 55 37.91 44.44 9.17
N ALA A 56 37.94 44.76 10.48
CA ALA A 56 39.09 45.38 11.15
C ALA A 56 39.40 44.68 12.50
N GLY A 57 40.64 44.80 12.95
CA GLY A 57 41.10 44.22 14.22
C GLY A 57 42.10 43.06 14.03
N SER A 58 42.58 42.50 15.14
CA SER A 58 43.57 41.40 15.16
C SER A 58 43.00 40.05 14.69
N SER A 59 41.65 39.88 14.75
CA SER A 59 40.92 38.69 14.28
C SER A 59 40.17 38.98 12.99
N ARG A 60 40.89 39.48 11.96
CA ARG A 60 40.28 39.70 10.64
C ARG A 60 39.85 38.38 9.98
N GLY A 61 38.70 38.39 9.37
CA GLY A 61 38.18 37.24 8.62
C GLY A 61 36.95 36.63 9.26
N VAL A 62 36.47 35.56 8.62
CA VAL A 62 35.28 34.82 9.00
C VAL A 62 35.69 33.69 9.95
N GLN A 63 36.31 34.03 11.10
CA GLN A 63 36.55 33.05 12.16
C GLN A 63 35.45 33.18 13.18
N ASP A 64 34.84 32.08 13.56
CA ASP A 64 33.76 31.97 14.56
C ASP A 64 32.67 33.05 14.42
N ILE A 65 32.10 33.15 13.22
CA ILE A 65 31.04 34.14 12.99
C ILE A 65 29.80 33.66 13.71
N PRO A 66 29.29 34.44 14.68
CA PRO A 66 28.05 34.07 15.33
C PRO A 66 26.88 34.18 14.33
N VAL A 67 26.08 33.15 14.27
CA VAL A 67 24.81 33.14 13.54
C VAL A 67 23.80 33.90 14.38
N VAL A 68 23.28 35.01 13.87
CA VAL A 68 22.43 35.94 14.65
C VAL A 68 21.09 36.09 13.95
N THR A 69 20.01 36.01 14.73
CA THR A 69 18.62 36.22 14.25
C THR A 69 17.97 37.37 15.07
N GLY A 70 17.09 38.15 14.43
CA GLY A 70 16.37 39.27 15.06
C GLY A 70 17.12 40.60 14.99
N TRP A 71 17.06 41.40 16.03
CA TRP A 71 17.77 42.69 16.11
C TRP A 71 19.22 42.51 16.53
N VAL A 72 20.14 43.00 15.71
CA VAL A 72 21.59 42.85 15.95
C VAL A 72 22.22 44.22 15.97
N MET A 73 23.01 44.49 17.03
CA MET A 73 23.86 45.65 17.11
C MET A 73 25.23 45.32 16.52
N TYR A 74 25.69 46.16 15.59
CA TYR A 74 27.00 46.02 14.97
C TYR A 74 27.68 47.34 14.75
N ASN A 75 28.96 47.34 14.61
CA ASN A 75 29.71 48.57 14.30
C ASN A 75 29.96 48.64 12.79
N PRO A 76 29.29 49.54 12.04
CA PRO A 76 29.40 49.60 10.57
C PRO A 76 30.82 49.95 10.08
N LEU A 77 31.71 50.48 10.94
CA LEU A 77 33.09 50.76 10.55
C LEU A 77 34.01 49.55 10.59
N THR A 78 33.70 48.57 11.44
CA THR A 78 34.59 47.42 11.70
C THR A 78 33.93 46.06 11.40
N GLU A 79 32.63 46.04 11.22
CA GLU A 79 31.84 44.82 11.04
C GLU A 79 30.84 44.99 9.92
N GLN A 80 30.56 43.90 9.22
CA GLN A 80 29.53 43.80 8.18
C GLN A 80 28.64 42.61 8.50
N ILE A 81 27.32 42.79 8.41
CA ILE A 81 26.35 41.69 8.54
C ILE A 81 25.83 41.35 7.17
N ILE A 82 25.87 40.07 6.84
CA ILE A 82 25.36 39.54 5.60
C ILE A 82 24.17 38.67 5.93
N SER A 83 23.01 38.98 5.36
CA SER A 83 21.78 38.22 5.54
C SER A 83 21.76 37.05 4.57
N PHE A 84 21.55 35.85 5.11
CA PHE A 84 21.51 34.59 4.35
C PHE A 84 20.14 33.94 4.54
N PRO A 85 19.39 33.57 3.47
CA PRO A 85 18.12 32.90 3.60
C PRO A 85 18.34 31.43 4.01
N ILE A 86 17.66 31.02 5.09
CA ILE A 86 17.62 29.64 5.60
C ILE A 86 16.27 28.98 5.32
N SER A 87 15.33 29.72 4.70
CA SER A 87 14.05 29.16 4.25
C SER A 87 14.25 28.21 3.08
N VAL A 88 13.30 27.29 2.90
CA VAL A 88 13.34 26.34 1.78
C VAL A 88 13.28 27.09 0.44
N GLN A 89 14.27 26.82 -0.39
CA GLN A 89 14.37 27.33 -1.74
C GLN A 89 13.98 26.24 -2.72
N ASN A 90 13.15 26.61 -3.72
CA ASN A 90 12.74 25.73 -4.78
C ASN A 90 13.35 26.21 -6.09
N VAL A 91 14.06 25.31 -6.77
CA VAL A 91 14.67 25.56 -8.07
C VAL A 91 14.20 24.52 -9.06
N VAL A 92 13.85 24.95 -10.26
CA VAL A 92 13.44 24.07 -11.35
C VAL A 92 14.33 24.35 -12.56
N TRP A 93 15.03 23.32 -13.01
CA TRP A 93 15.82 23.36 -14.25
C TRP A 93 15.06 22.59 -15.32
N THR A 94 14.46 23.30 -16.24
CA THR A 94 13.55 22.77 -17.28
C THR A 94 13.88 23.35 -18.65
N ALA A 95 13.51 22.61 -19.68
CA ALA A 95 13.51 23.15 -21.05
C ALA A 95 12.27 24.00 -21.37
N SER A 96 11.23 23.93 -20.49
CA SER A 96 9.99 24.67 -20.71
C SER A 96 10.14 26.14 -20.29
N ALA A 97 10.00 27.04 -21.25
CA ALA A 97 10.01 28.48 -20.98
C ALA A 97 8.84 28.96 -20.08
N SER A 98 7.80 28.14 -19.91
CA SER A 98 6.64 28.49 -19.06
C SER A 98 6.88 28.18 -17.58
N GLU A 99 7.80 27.26 -17.27
CA GLU A 99 8.08 26.82 -15.89
C GLU A 99 9.45 27.27 -15.39
N GLY A 100 10.32 27.77 -16.28
CA GLY A 100 11.67 28.20 -15.98
C GLY A 100 12.06 29.46 -16.70
N ARG A 101 13.35 29.55 -17.04
CA ARG A 101 13.89 30.66 -17.85
C ARG A 101 13.64 30.37 -19.34
N THR A 102 13.81 31.40 -20.17
CA THR A 102 13.65 31.30 -21.63
C THR A 102 14.70 30.42 -22.32
N VAL A 103 15.72 30.00 -21.61
CA VAL A 103 16.81 29.12 -22.09
C VAL A 103 16.58 27.71 -21.55
N ASP A 104 16.90 26.69 -22.37
CA ASP A 104 16.88 25.29 -21.91
C ASP A 104 17.90 25.08 -20.78
N GLU A 105 17.38 24.88 -19.57
CA GLU A 105 18.19 24.63 -18.38
C GLU A 105 18.11 23.17 -17.94
N SER A 106 17.49 22.29 -18.71
CA SER A 106 17.36 20.87 -18.38
C SER A 106 18.73 20.21 -18.09
N ILE A 107 18.69 19.21 -17.26
CA ILE A 107 19.88 18.44 -16.88
C ILE A 107 20.07 17.27 -17.85
N THR A 108 21.21 17.24 -18.52
CA THR A 108 21.61 16.14 -19.40
C THR A 108 22.56 15.21 -18.66
N PHE A 109 22.29 13.92 -18.73
CA PHE A 109 23.14 12.86 -18.19
C PHE A 109 23.15 11.65 -19.14
N SER A 110 24.13 10.75 -18.98
CA SER A 110 24.31 9.60 -19.88
C SER A 110 24.03 8.29 -19.17
N SER A 111 23.35 7.35 -19.86
CA SER A 111 23.16 5.98 -19.39
C SER A 111 24.43 5.13 -19.52
N GLN A 112 24.39 3.89 -19.04
CA GLN A 112 25.47 2.91 -19.17
C GLN A 112 25.86 2.65 -20.63
N GLU A 113 24.87 2.70 -21.56
CA GLU A 113 25.10 2.53 -23.00
C GLU A 113 25.62 3.81 -23.70
N GLY A 114 25.82 4.90 -22.94
CA GLY A 114 26.25 6.18 -23.51
C GLY A 114 25.11 6.97 -24.18
N VAL A 115 23.85 6.62 -23.90
CA VAL A 115 22.71 7.38 -24.41
C VAL A 115 22.50 8.63 -23.57
N ASN A 116 22.46 9.79 -24.21
CA ASN A 116 22.16 11.05 -23.53
C ASN A 116 20.65 11.17 -23.25
N VAL A 117 20.35 11.44 -22.00
CA VAL A 117 18.99 11.66 -21.49
C VAL A 117 18.89 13.09 -20.98
N ASN A 118 17.91 13.84 -21.46
CA ASN A 118 17.59 15.17 -20.94
C ASN A 118 16.38 15.09 -20.02
N SER A 119 16.51 15.70 -18.84
CA SER A 119 15.46 15.68 -17.83
C SER A 119 15.24 17.04 -17.19
N ASP A 120 13.99 17.35 -16.92
CA ASP A 120 13.62 18.51 -16.12
C ASP A 120 13.67 18.11 -14.64
N ILE A 121 14.43 18.87 -13.87
CA ILE A 121 14.72 18.55 -12.46
C ILE A 121 14.18 19.66 -11.58
N GLY A 122 13.40 19.28 -10.57
CA GLY A 122 13.01 20.14 -9.45
C GLY A 122 13.82 19.78 -8.21
N LEU A 123 14.37 20.79 -7.56
CA LEU A 123 15.12 20.63 -6.31
C LEU A 123 14.60 21.59 -5.27
N SER A 124 14.23 21.05 -4.10
CA SER A 124 13.92 21.82 -2.90
C SER A 124 15.04 21.61 -1.90
N PHE A 125 15.62 22.69 -1.40
CA PHE A 125 16.70 22.64 -0.43
C PHE A 125 16.66 23.87 0.48
N HIS A 126 17.29 23.75 1.63
CA HIS A 126 17.54 24.89 2.51
C HIS A 126 18.99 24.86 3.01
N ILE A 127 19.43 25.96 3.64
CA ILE A 127 20.77 26.05 4.19
C ILE A 127 20.70 25.81 5.69
N ASP A 128 21.57 24.95 6.19
CA ASP A 128 21.76 24.74 7.62
C ASP A 128 22.29 26.02 8.26
N SER A 129 21.54 26.57 9.22
CA SER A 129 21.89 27.81 9.89
C SER A 129 23.24 27.79 10.59
N GLU A 130 23.66 26.62 11.10
CA GLU A 130 24.96 26.46 11.77
C GLU A 130 26.13 26.46 10.77
N LYS A 131 25.89 25.98 9.55
CA LYS A 131 26.91 25.87 8.48
C LYS A 131 26.89 27.08 7.54
N ALA A 132 25.92 27.97 7.63
CA ALA A 132 25.82 29.15 6.79
C ALA A 132 27.10 30.03 6.79
N PRO A 133 27.78 30.26 7.93
CA PRO A 133 29.04 30.98 7.94
C PRO A 133 30.16 30.27 7.13
N HIS A 134 30.25 28.95 7.23
CA HIS A 134 31.21 28.16 6.50
C HIS A 134 30.92 28.19 4.98
N LEU A 135 29.65 28.11 4.61
CA LEU A 135 29.23 28.24 3.22
C LEU A 135 29.64 29.60 2.64
N TYR A 136 29.39 30.68 3.39
CA TYR A 136 29.80 32.01 2.97
C TYR A 136 31.33 32.18 2.89
N LEU A 137 32.08 31.58 3.79
CA LEU A 137 33.55 31.56 3.71
C LEU A 137 34.08 30.93 2.41
N ARG A 138 33.45 29.82 2.02
CA ARG A 138 33.86 29.04 0.86
C ARG A 138 33.55 29.75 -0.47
N PHE A 139 32.32 30.25 -0.58
CA PHE A 139 31.83 30.80 -1.86
C PHE A 139 31.86 32.33 -1.95
N ARG A 140 31.88 33.01 -0.81
CA ARG A 140 31.81 34.48 -0.70
C ARG A 140 30.66 35.11 -1.47
N GLN A 141 29.58 34.38 -1.67
CA GLN A 141 28.41 34.77 -2.40
C GLN A 141 27.20 34.81 -1.43
N PRO A 142 26.59 35.99 -1.23
CA PRO A 142 25.44 36.10 -0.35
C PRO A 142 24.14 35.62 -0.97
N GLU A 143 24.08 35.54 -2.29
CA GLU A 143 22.88 35.19 -3.03
C GLU A 143 22.80 33.68 -3.29
N VAL A 144 21.90 33.01 -2.57
CA VAL A 144 21.75 31.54 -2.60
C VAL A 144 21.31 31.03 -3.96
N MET A 145 20.51 31.80 -4.71
CA MET A 145 20.06 31.41 -6.05
C MET A 145 21.22 31.37 -7.06
N VAL A 146 22.20 32.26 -6.92
CA VAL A 146 23.44 32.20 -7.75
C VAL A 146 24.24 30.93 -7.46
N LEU A 147 24.30 30.54 -6.18
CA LEU A 147 24.94 29.27 -5.77
C LEU A 147 24.17 28.07 -6.29
N ALA A 148 22.83 28.15 -6.29
CA ALA A 148 21.98 27.09 -6.82
C ALA A 148 22.18 26.89 -8.33
N ASP A 149 22.18 27.95 -9.11
CA ASP A 149 22.36 27.91 -10.56
C ASP A 149 23.76 27.47 -11.01
N GLY A 150 24.76 27.77 -10.19
CA GLY A 150 26.15 27.39 -10.45
C GLY A 150 26.54 26.05 -9.80
N TYR A 151 26.82 26.13 -8.51
CA TYR A 151 27.42 25.00 -7.78
C TYR A 151 26.46 23.83 -7.59
N VAL A 152 25.24 24.11 -7.10
CA VAL A 152 24.27 23.05 -6.82
C VAL A 152 23.84 22.34 -8.11
N ARG A 153 23.56 23.09 -9.18
CA ARG A 153 23.20 22.53 -10.49
C ARG A 153 24.29 21.61 -11.05
N ASN A 154 25.56 22.00 -10.92
CA ASN A 154 26.68 21.17 -11.37
C ASN A 154 26.79 19.89 -10.52
N ALA A 155 26.61 19.99 -9.19
CA ALA A 155 26.57 18.82 -8.32
C ALA A 155 25.42 17.87 -8.64
N VAL A 156 24.24 18.40 -8.97
CA VAL A 156 23.08 17.61 -9.44
C VAL A 156 23.44 16.88 -10.73
N ARG A 157 24.00 17.59 -11.73
CA ARG A 157 24.41 16.97 -13.00
C ARG A 157 25.44 15.85 -12.78
N GLU A 158 26.43 16.08 -11.91
CA GLU A 158 27.45 15.08 -11.59
C GLU A 158 26.84 13.87 -10.92
N ALA A 159 25.97 14.07 -9.94
CA ALA A 159 25.29 12.97 -9.24
C ALA A 159 24.42 12.12 -10.18
N PHE A 160 23.67 12.79 -11.09
CA PHE A 160 22.91 12.07 -12.13
C PHE A 160 23.81 11.27 -13.05
N ASN A 161 24.95 11.83 -13.51
CA ASN A 161 25.89 11.11 -14.35
C ASN A 161 26.53 9.92 -13.64
N ASP A 162 26.93 10.09 -12.37
CA ASP A 162 27.54 8.98 -11.59
C ASP A 162 26.58 7.80 -11.43
N ILE A 163 25.34 8.06 -11.11
CA ILE A 163 24.35 7.00 -10.89
C ILE A 163 23.80 6.44 -12.22
N ALA A 164 23.43 7.31 -13.16
CA ALA A 164 22.83 6.89 -14.43
C ALA A 164 23.80 6.10 -15.31
N SER A 165 25.11 6.39 -15.24
CA SER A 165 26.15 5.64 -15.97
C SER A 165 26.24 4.15 -15.58
N ARG A 166 25.59 3.74 -14.48
CA ARG A 166 25.53 2.36 -14.00
C ARG A 166 24.19 1.69 -14.32
N MET A 167 23.24 2.44 -14.88
CA MET A 167 21.90 1.98 -15.20
C MET A 167 21.68 1.94 -16.70
N VAL A 168 20.98 0.90 -17.17
CA VAL A 168 20.58 0.80 -18.57
C VAL A 168 19.45 1.80 -18.88
N VAL A 169 19.43 2.33 -20.10
CA VAL A 169 18.46 3.37 -20.50
C VAL A 169 17.01 2.91 -20.35
N GLN A 170 16.71 1.62 -20.59
CA GLN A 170 15.41 1.03 -20.38
C GLN A 170 14.93 1.10 -18.93
N GLU A 171 15.86 0.85 -17.96
CA GLU A 171 15.56 0.94 -16.54
C GLU A 171 15.30 2.38 -16.13
N ILE A 172 16.13 3.33 -16.59
CA ILE A 172 15.98 4.77 -16.34
C ILE A 172 14.64 5.28 -16.84
N TYR A 173 14.24 4.88 -18.05
CA TYR A 173 12.99 5.30 -18.67
C TYR A 173 11.75 4.64 -18.05
N GLY A 174 11.89 3.43 -17.54
CA GLY A 174 10.83 2.61 -16.98
C GLY A 174 10.73 2.64 -15.44
N ALA A 175 10.67 1.46 -14.86
CA ALA A 175 10.42 1.27 -13.41
C ALA A 175 11.57 1.74 -12.51
N GLY A 176 12.78 1.87 -13.03
CA GLY A 176 13.97 2.29 -12.27
C GLY A 176 14.08 3.79 -12.02
N LYS A 177 13.19 4.62 -12.61
CA LYS A 177 13.19 6.08 -12.41
C LYS A 177 13.16 6.47 -10.93
N GLY A 178 12.33 5.78 -10.13
CA GLY A 178 12.24 6.04 -8.69
C GLY A 178 13.52 5.73 -7.95
N LYS A 179 14.19 4.63 -8.30
CA LYS A 179 15.50 4.25 -7.74
C LYS A 179 16.57 5.26 -8.10
N LEU A 180 16.64 5.67 -9.38
CA LEU A 180 17.55 6.71 -9.83
C LEU A 180 17.43 7.98 -8.98
N VAL A 181 16.20 8.50 -8.78
CA VAL A 181 15.96 9.70 -7.96
C VAL A 181 16.41 9.50 -6.51
N ALA A 182 16.12 8.33 -5.92
CA ALA A 182 16.50 8.02 -4.55
C ALA A 182 18.02 7.98 -4.38
N ASP A 183 18.73 7.28 -5.25
CA ASP A 183 20.19 7.12 -5.20
C ASP A 183 20.88 8.48 -5.44
N VAL A 184 20.41 9.27 -6.42
CA VAL A 184 20.90 10.63 -6.69
C VAL A 184 20.65 11.55 -5.50
N SER A 185 19.46 11.50 -4.90
CA SER A 185 19.13 12.29 -3.72
C SER A 185 20.06 11.97 -2.54
N GLN A 186 20.35 10.68 -2.32
CA GLN A 186 21.31 10.26 -1.30
C GLN A 186 22.71 10.80 -1.60
N ARG A 187 23.18 10.66 -2.83
CA ARG A 187 24.48 11.17 -3.26
C ARG A 187 24.59 12.69 -3.07
N LEU A 188 23.55 13.43 -3.40
CA LEU A 188 23.50 14.87 -3.20
C LEU A 188 23.56 15.26 -1.73
N ARG A 189 22.85 14.55 -0.85
CA ARG A 189 22.93 14.78 0.60
C ARG A 189 24.34 14.58 1.13
N GLU A 190 25.08 13.61 0.62
CA GLU A 190 26.45 13.36 1.03
C GLU A 190 27.43 14.47 0.55
N VAL A 191 27.27 14.92 -0.69
CA VAL A 191 28.17 15.91 -1.30
C VAL A 191 27.83 17.31 -0.80
N LEU A 192 26.60 17.76 -0.97
CA LEU A 192 26.17 19.13 -0.63
C LEU A 192 25.98 19.33 0.87
N GLY A 193 25.65 18.27 1.63
CA GLY A 193 25.50 18.33 3.08
C GLY A 193 26.81 18.69 3.82
N ARG A 194 27.97 18.39 3.23
CA ARG A 194 29.27 18.83 3.77
C ARG A 194 29.43 20.33 3.71
N ASP A 195 28.87 20.96 2.70
CA ASP A 195 28.95 22.39 2.46
C ASP A 195 27.85 23.18 3.17
N GLY A 196 26.87 22.50 3.78
CA GLY A 196 25.78 23.13 4.53
C GLY A 196 24.47 23.25 3.79
N PHE A 197 24.33 22.62 2.62
CA PHE A 197 23.02 22.49 1.97
C PHE A 197 22.29 21.24 2.50
N VAL A 198 21.04 21.39 2.83
CA VAL A 198 20.13 20.31 3.22
C VAL A 198 19.15 20.08 2.07
N ILE A 199 19.16 18.88 1.50
CA ILE A 199 18.27 18.52 0.38
C ILE A 199 16.98 17.95 0.96
N ASP A 200 15.89 18.70 0.79
CA ASP A 200 14.56 18.32 1.23
C ASP A 200 13.93 17.35 0.21
N GLN A 201 13.88 17.74 -1.06
CA GLN A 201 13.25 16.97 -2.10
C GLN A 201 13.96 17.12 -3.44
N LEU A 202 14.12 16.01 -4.16
CA LEU A 202 14.56 15.96 -5.55
C LEU A 202 13.47 15.31 -6.39
N THR A 203 13.10 15.92 -7.50
CA THR A 203 12.06 15.42 -8.40
C THR A 203 12.53 15.48 -9.85
N ILE A 204 12.08 14.51 -10.64
CA ILE A 204 12.16 14.58 -12.10
C ILE A 204 10.78 15.01 -12.58
N ASN A 205 10.71 16.21 -13.16
CA ASN A 205 9.50 16.78 -13.69
C ASN A 205 9.27 16.34 -15.14
N GLY A 206 8.06 15.87 -15.43
CA GLY A 206 7.70 15.48 -16.79
C GLY A 206 8.37 14.17 -17.29
N ALA A 207 8.41 14.05 -18.60
CA ALA A 207 8.97 12.90 -19.29
C ALA A 207 10.48 13.08 -19.54
N LEU A 208 11.22 11.99 -19.44
CA LEU A 208 12.62 11.96 -19.87
C LEU A 208 12.68 12.09 -21.39
N ARG A 209 13.53 12.97 -21.88
CA ARG A 209 13.73 13.20 -23.32
C ARG A 209 14.94 12.42 -23.79
N LEU A 210 14.70 11.52 -24.75
CA LEU A 210 15.70 10.67 -25.40
C LEU A 210 15.83 11.07 -26.87
N PRO A 211 16.95 10.78 -27.53
CA PRO A 211 17.04 10.84 -28.99
C PRO A 211 15.95 9.95 -29.62
N GLU A 212 15.31 10.44 -30.69
CA GLU A 212 14.13 9.82 -31.31
C GLU A 212 14.36 8.35 -31.72
N ASN A 213 15.52 8.05 -32.30
CA ASN A 213 15.90 6.68 -32.68
C ASN A 213 15.99 5.73 -31.49
N VAL A 214 16.45 6.21 -30.35
CA VAL A 214 16.54 5.41 -29.10
C VAL A 214 15.15 5.24 -28.47
N ALA A 215 14.36 6.31 -28.43
CA ALA A 215 12.99 6.25 -27.92
C ALA A 215 12.15 5.22 -28.70
N GLN A 216 12.24 5.22 -30.04
CA GLN A 216 11.56 4.24 -30.88
C GLN A 216 12.06 2.80 -30.64
N ALA A 217 13.39 2.61 -30.45
CA ALA A 217 13.94 1.29 -30.16
C ALA A 217 13.47 0.76 -28.79
N ILE A 218 13.44 1.62 -27.78
CA ILE A 218 12.91 1.28 -26.46
C ILE A 218 11.43 0.92 -26.53
N ASN A 219 10.62 1.71 -27.22
CA ASN A 219 9.20 1.45 -27.35
C ASN A 219 8.93 0.09 -28.03
N ARG A 220 9.66 -0.24 -29.09
CA ARG A 220 9.57 -1.57 -29.74
C ARG A 220 9.99 -2.70 -28.82
N ALA A 221 11.07 -2.50 -28.04
CA ALA A 221 11.53 -3.51 -27.06
C ALA A 221 10.51 -3.71 -25.94
N MET A 222 9.91 -2.63 -25.45
CA MET A 222 8.85 -2.70 -24.44
C MET A 222 7.59 -3.39 -24.98
N GLU A 223 7.19 -3.10 -26.22
CA GLU A 223 6.07 -3.76 -26.88
C GLU A 223 6.33 -5.28 -27.04
N ALA A 224 7.52 -5.66 -27.52
CA ALA A 224 7.91 -7.06 -27.61
C ALA A 224 7.89 -7.76 -26.23
N THR A 225 8.37 -7.10 -25.19
CA THR A 225 8.36 -7.63 -23.82
C THR A 225 6.92 -7.80 -23.31
N GLN A 226 6.04 -6.81 -23.55
CA GLN A 226 4.63 -6.89 -23.19
C GLN A 226 3.92 -8.05 -23.91
N ASN A 227 4.19 -8.20 -25.21
CA ASN A 227 3.63 -9.31 -26.00
C ASN A 227 4.13 -10.66 -25.47
N ALA A 228 5.40 -10.78 -25.09
CA ALA A 228 5.96 -12.00 -24.49
C ALA A 228 5.30 -12.32 -23.13
N ILE A 229 5.13 -11.31 -22.25
CA ILE A 229 4.43 -11.46 -20.96
C ILE A 229 2.97 -11.88 -21.17
N GLN A 230 2.26 -11.28 -22.14
CA GLN A 230 0.89 -11.67 -22.45
C GLN A 230 0.82 -13.12 -22.97
N ALA A 231 1.75 -13.54 -23.84
CA ALA A 231 1.82 -14.91 -24.33
C ALA A 231 2.10 -15.90 -23.18
N GLU A 232 3.02 -15.58 -22.29
CA GLU A 232 3.32 -16.40 -21.09
C GLU A 232 2.11 -16.52 -20.16
N ASN A 233 1.44 -15.39 -19.88
CA ASN A 233 0.22 -15.39 -19.07
C ASN A 233 -0.89 -16.24 -19.70
N ARG A 234 -1.04 -16.19 -21.03
CA ARG A 234 -2.01 -17.01 -21.75
C ARG A 234 -1.67 -18.51 -21.65
N VAL A 235 -0.41 -18.88 -21.80
CA VAL A 235 0.03 -20.27 -21.59
C VAL A 235 -0.23 -20.73 -20.17
N ARG A 236 0.05 -19.88 -19.17
CA ARG A 236 -0.22 -20.17 -17.75
C ARG A 236 -1.71 -20.33 -17.48
N GLN A 237 -2.55 -19.48 -18.07
CA GLN A 237 -4.00 -19.58 -17.97
C GLN A 237 -4.52 -20.89 -18.57
N VAL A 238 -4.13 -21.22 -19.80
CA VAL A 238 -4.57 -22.48 -20.48
C VAL A 238 -4.12 -23.69 -19.69
N ARG A 239 -2.91 -23.68 -19.11
CA ARG A 239 -2.43 -24.76 -18.24
C ARG A 239 -3.30 -24.91 -17.00
N ALA A 240 -3.60 -23.78 -16.31
CA ALA A 240 -4.46 -23.81 -15.13
C ALA A 240 -5.88 -24.31 -15.46
N GLU A 241 -6.44 -23.89 -16.59
CA GLU A 241 -7.74 -24.39 -17.07
C GLU A 241 -7.71 -25.89 -17.37
N ALA A 242 -6.63 -26.38 -17.99
CA ALA A 242 -6.46 -27.81 -18.24
C ALA A 242 -6.34 -28.60 -16.93
N GLU A 243 -5.56 -28.15 -15.97
CA GLU A 243 -5.43 -28.78 -14.66
C GLU A 243 -6.77 -28.77 -13.90
N GLN A 244 -7.52 -27.68 -13.97
CA GLN A 244 -8.86 -27.58 -13.38
C GLN A 244 -9.83 -28.58 -14.02
N ASN A 245 -9.84 -28.70 -15.35
CA ASN A 245 -10.68 -29.65 -16.07
C ASN A 245 -10.34 -31.09 -15.70
N VAL A 246 -9.06 -31.42 -15.59
CA VAL A 246 -8.60 -32.76 -15.14
C VAL A 246 -9.05 -33.02 -13.71
N ALA A 247 -8.87 -32.06 -12.79
CA ALA A 247 -9.30 -32.17 -11.40
C ALA A 247 -10.83 -32.36 -11.28
N GLN A 248 -11.60 -31.64 -12.09
CA GLN A 248 -13.06 -31.76 -12.14
C GLN A 248 -13.49 -33.16 -12.68
N ALA A 249 -12.83 -33.62 -13.74
CA ALA A 249 -13.12 -34.95 -14.29
C ALA A 249 -12.81 -36.09 -13.30
N HIS A 250 -11.66 -35.99 -12.61
CA HIS A 250 -11.30 -36.92 -11.55
C HIS A 250 -12.28 -36.86 -10.36
N GLY A 251 -12.61 -35.68 -9.90
CA GLY A 251 -13.59 -35.48 -8.81
C GLY A 251 -14.99 -36.02 -9.20
N GLY A 252 -15.41 -35.80 -10.44
CA GLY A 252 -16.65 -36.34 -10.99
C GLY A 252 -16.68 -37.88 -11.06
N ALA A 253 -15.60 -38.47 -11.54
CA ALA A 253 -15.45 -39.91 -11.61
C ALA A 253 -15.43 -40.56 -10.22
N GLU A 254 -14.70 -40.00 -9.28
CA GLU A 254 -14.66 -40.50 -7.90
C GLU A 254 -16.02 -40.36 -7.19
N ALA A 255 -16.69 -39.23 -7.36
CA ALA A 255 -18.05 -39.03 -6.82
C ALA A 255 -19.06 -40.03 -7.43
N ALA A 256 -18.96 -40.33 -8.73
CA ALA A 256 -19.80 -41.33 -9.36
C ALA A 256 -19.52 -42.74 -8.81
N ARG A 257 -18.26 -43.09 -8.62
CA ARG A 257 -17.85 -44.35 -8.03
C ARG A 257 -18.38 -44.52 -6.62
N GLN A 258 -18.19 -43.53 -5.76
CA GLN A 258 -18.69 -43.56 -4.38
C GLN A 258 -20.22 -43.68 -4.31
N ARG A 259 -20.93 -43.00 -5.23
CA ARG A 259 -22.40 -43.16 -5.33
C ARG A 259 -22.78 -44.55 -5.69
N ALA A 260 -22.13 -45.17 -6.71
CA ALA A 260 -22.42 -46.53 -7.15
C ALA A 260 -22.09 -47.55 -6.05
N GLU A 261 -20.99 -47.41 -5.32
CA GLU A 261 -20.66 -48.24 -4.16
C GLU A 261 -21.70 -48.06 -3.03
N GLY A 262 -22.11 -46.83 -2.70
CA GLY A 262 -23.15 -46.57 -1.71
C GLY A 262 -24.52 -47.11 -2.11
N GLU A 263 -24.89 -47.06 -3.37
CA GLU A 263 -26.13 -47.66 -3.88
C GLU A 263 -26.07 -49.18 -3.81
N ALA A 264 -24.95 -49.81 -4.18
CA ALA A 264 -24.76 -51.25 -4.08
C ALA A 264 -24.83 -51.72 -2.62
N ASP A 265 -24.18 -51.02 -1.70
CA ASP A 265 -24.25 -51.31 -0.27
C ASP A 265 -25.67 -51.15 0.29
N ALA A 266 -26.38 -50.10 -0.12
CA ALA A 266 -27.77 -49.88 0.28
C ALA A 266 -28.69 -51.00 -0.21
N VAL A 267 -28.51 -51.51 -1.43
CA VAL A 267 -29.27 -52.65 -1.96
C VAL A 267 -28.92 -53.92 -1.17
N LEU A 268 -27.66 -54.16 -0.86
CA LEU A 268 -27.21 -55.32 -0.08
C LEU A 268 -27.79 -55.31 1.34
N ILE A 269 -27.76 -54.13 2.01
CA ILE A 269 -28.33 -53.95 3.34
C ILE A 269 -29.85 -54.20 3.33
N ARG A 270 -30.56 -53.67 2.34
CA ARG A 270 -32.01 -53.90 2.18
C ARG A 270 -32.29 -55.36 1.95
N ALA A 271 -31.55 -56.00 1.02
CA ALA A 271 -31.75 -57.43 0.76
C ALA A 271 -31.49 -58.34 1.97
N ARG A 272 -30.48 -58.02 2.78
CA ARG A 272 -30.21 -58.73 4.06
C ARG A 272 -31.34 -58.48 5.07
N ALA A 273 -31.81 -57.23 5.22
CA ALA A 273 -32.92 -56.91 6.12
C ALA A 273 -34.21 -57.60 5.67
N ASP A 274 -34.52 -57.66 4.39
CA ASP A 274 -35.69 -58.36 3.85
C ASP A 274 -35.59 -59.86 4.05
N ALA A 275 -34.41 -60.48 3.80
CA ALA A 275 -34.17 -61.88 4.05
C ALA A 275 -34.34 -62.24 5.54
N LYS A 276 -33.78 -61.42 6.43
CA LYS A 276 -33.90 -61.60 7.87
C LYS A 276 -35.34 -61.44 8.37
N SER A 277 -36.07 -60.40 7.83
CA SER A 277 -37.47 -60.18 8.10
C SER A 277 -38.33 -61.39 7.64
N ASN A 278 -38.10 -61.87 6.43
CA ASN A 278 -38.79 -63.03 5.89
C ASN A 278 -38.53 -64.30 6.70
N GLU A 279 -37.31 -64.52 7.20
CA GLU A 279 -36.97 -65.63 8.07
C GLU A 279 -37.66 -65.55 9.41
N ILE A 280 -37.68 -64.37 10.05
CA ILE A 280 -38.44 -64.13 11.28
C ILE A 280 -39.95 -64.38 11.07
N ILE A 281 -40.49 -63.90 9.96
CA ILE A 281 -41.91 -64.14 9.63
C ILE A 281 -42.15 -65.64 9.48
N ARG A 282 -41.27 -66.40 8.76
CA ARG A 282 -41.38 -67.82 8.58
C ARG A 282 -41.36 -68.58 9.91
N LEU A 283 -40.50 -68.18 10.85
CA LEU A 283 -40.36 -68.78 12.16
C LEU A 283 -41.52 -68.45 13.10
N SER A 284 -42.06 -67.24 13.02
CA SER A 284 -43.16 -66.74 13.88
C SER A 284 -44.54 -67.15 13.37
N THR A 285 -44.64 -67.51 12.07
CA THR A 285 -45.96 -67.87 11.49
C THR A 285 -46.23 -69.33 11.64
N THR A 286 -47.11 -69.68 12.56
CA THR A 286 -47.62 -71.01 12.77
C THR A 286 -48.75 -71.30 11.82
N GLY A 287 -48.99 -72.58 11.46
CA GLY A 287 -50.13 -72.96 10.59
C GLY A 287 -51.47 -72.40 11.03
N THR A 288 -51.70 -72.26 12.31
CA THR A 288 -52.91 -71.66 12.91
C THR A 288 -52.99 -70.15 12.64
N VAL A 289 -51.90 -69.41 12.64
CA VAL A 289 -51.89 -67.96 12.34
C VAL A 289 -52.13 -67.71 10.84
N LEU A 290 -51.62 -68.58 9.97
CA LEU A 290 -51.90 -68.50 8.52
C LEU A 290 -53.37 -68.73 8.23
N GLN A 291 -53.99 -69.74 8.89
CA GLN A 291 -55.42 -70.01 8.77
C GLN A 291 -56.27 -68.81 9.28
N TYR A 292 -55.86 -68.22 10.41
CA TYR A 292 -56.55 -67.07 10.99
C TYR A 292 -56.46 -65.86 10.04
N ARG A 293 -55.30 -65.52 9.49
CA ARG A 293 -55.11 -64.43 8.49
C ARG A 293 -55.80 -64.72 7.17
N ALA A 294 -55.93 -66.00 6.74
CA ALA A 294 -56.67 -66.34 5.57
C ALA A 294 -58.16 -66.08 5.75
N ILE A 295 -58.70 -66.41 6.94
CA ILE A 295 -60.09 -66.13 7.31
C ILE A 295 -60.33 -64.64 7.45
N GLU A 296 -59.43 -63.89 8.06
CA GLU A 296 -59.57 -62.44 8.23
C GLU A 296 -59.56 -61.65 6.92
N ARG A 297 -58.81 -62.14 5.94
CA ARG A 297 -58.78 -61.53 4.59
C ARG A 297 -59.77 -62.10 3.59
N TRP A 298 -60.60 -63.06 4.02
CA TRP A 298 -61.57 -63.67 3.14
C TRP A 298 -62.78 -62.72 2.92
N ASP A 299 -63.06 -62.36 1.68
CA ASP A 299 -64.15 -61.51 1.25
C ASP A 299 -65.54 -62.20 1.26
N GLY A 300 -65.63 -63.43 1.84
CA GLY A 300 -66.85 -64.16 1.96
C GLY A 300 -67.36 -64.82 0.67
N LYS A 301 -66.61 -64.73 -0.43
CA LYS A 301 -67.00 -65.35 -1.69
C LYS A 301 -66.22 -66.67 -1.90
N LEU A 302 -67.00 -67.73 -2.07
CA LEU A 302 -66.44 -69.01 -2.48
C LEU A 302 -65.96 -68.88 -3.94
N PRO A 303 -64.72 -69.32 -4.26
CA PRO A 303 -64.28 -69.38 -5.66
C PRO A 303 -65.17 -70.36 -6.43
N MET A 304 -65.93 -69.83 -7.40
CA MET A 304 -66.76 -70.61 -8.27
C MET A 304 -65.84 -71.33 -9.28
N MET A 305 -65.25 -72.44 -8.90
CA MET A 305 -64.65 -73.41 -9.80
C MET A 305 -65.56 -74.62 -9.85
N GLN A 306 -66.31 -74.69 -10.93
CA GLN A 306 -67.14 -75.80 -11.26
C GLN A 306 -66.28 -76.76 -12.10
N SER A 307 -65.77 -77.78 -11.50
CA SER A 307 -65.35 -79.02 -12.21
C SER A 307 -65.07 -80.16 -11.24
N GLY A 308 -65.90 -81.15 -11.30
CA GLY A 308 -65.66 -82.60 -11.03
C GLY A 308 -65.15 -82.95 -9.60
N ASP A 309 -66.07 -83.54 -8.86
CA ASP A 309 -65.97 -84.57 -7.81
C ASP A 309 -64.82 -84.66 -6.79
N LYS A 310 -64.01 -83.65 -6.65
CA LYS A 310 -63.17 -83.44 -5.46
C LYS A 310 -63.02 -81.91 -5.20
N LEU A 311 -63.60 -81.45 -4.07
CA LEU A 311 -63.33 -80.12 -3.53
C LEU A 311 -61.80 -79.91 -3.38
N PRO A 312 -61.19 -78.92 -4.01
CA PRO A 312 -59.83 -78.58 -3.70
C PRO A 312 -59.87 -77.76 -2.40
N LEU A 313 -60.05 -78.43 -1.30
CA LEU A 313 -59.58 -77.95 -0.02
C LEU A 313 -58.04 -77.85 -0.17
N LEU A 314 -57.50 -76.65 -0.29
CA LEU A 314 -56.10 -76.43 -0.16
C LEU A 314 -55.72 -76.90 1.26
N THR A 315 -55.48 -78.19 1.40
CA THR A 315 -54.81 -78.82 2.52
C THR A 315 -53.36 -78.44 2.41
N PHE A 316 -52.99 -77.35 2.97
CA PHE A 316 -51.56 -77.06 3.24
C PHE A 316 -51.09 -78.20 4.16
N ASP A 317 -50.37 -79.20 3.63
CA ASP A 317 -49.68 -80.19 4.41
C ASP A 317 -48.57 -79.51 5.26
N THR A 318 -48.98 -79.09 6.44
CA THR A 318 -48.15 -78.39 7.42
C THR A 318 -47.13 -79.32 8.06
N SER A 319 -47.24 -80.64 7.83
CA SER A 319 -46.35 -81.64 8.45
C SER A 319 -44.92 -81.57 7.89
N LYS A 320 -44.72 -81.11 6.65
CA LYS A 320 -43.42 -80.93 6.02
C LYS A 320 -42.75 -79.59 6.27
N ILE A 321 -43.44 -78.65 6.87
CA ILE A 321 -42.89 -77.29 7.10
C ILE A 321 -42.62 -77.11 8.60
N ALA A 322 -43.00 -77.99 9.44
CA ALA A 322 -42.90 -77.87 10.88
C ALA A 322 -41.53 -78.29 11.38
N LEU A 323 -40.62 -77.36 11.54
CA LEU A 323 -39.63 -77.44 12.58
C LEU A 323 -40.36 -77.57 13.92
N GLY A 324 -39.92 -78.51 14.81
CA GLY A 324 -40.54 -78.70 16.09
C GLY A 324 -40.66 -77.36 16.87
N GLU A 325 -41.73 -77.21 17.62
CA GLU A 325 -42.05 -75.91 18.32
C GLU A 325 -40.85 -75.46 19.19
N ALA A 326 -40.14 -76.37 19.83
CA ALA A 326 -38.94 -76.11 20.58
C ALA A 326 -37.76 -75.61 19.77
N ASP A 327 -37.55 -76.16 18.55
CA ASP A 327 -36.47 -75.75 17.67
C ASP A 327 -36.75 -74.38 17.00
N ARG A 328 -38.01 -74.06 16.79
CA ARG A 328 -38.44 -72.73 16.33
C ARG A 328 -38.17 -71.64 17.40
N GLU A 329 -38.55 -71.91 18.59
CA GLU A 329 -38.38 -70.97 19.73
C GLU A 329 -36.90 -70.73 20.01
N LYS A 330 -36.08 -71.80 19.92
CA LYS A 330 -34.64 -71.71 20.08
C LYS A 330 -34.02 -70.86 18.99
N LYS A 331 -34.37 -71.10 17.71
CA LYS A 331 -33.85 -70.35 16.55
C LYS A 331 -34.33 -68.91 16.50
N LEU A 332 -35.57 -68.66 16.95
CA LEU A 332 -36.10 -67.30 17.09
C LEU A 332 -35.37 -66.52 18.18
N ARG A 333 -35.08 -67.13 19.33
CA ARG A 333 -34.27 -66.51 20.41
C ARG A 333 -32.82 -66.27 19.97
N GLU A 334 -32.25 -67.16 19.18
CA GLU A 334 -30.90 -67.03 18.59
C GLU A 334 -30.82 -65.85 17.63
N LEU A 335 -31.77 -65.70 16.71
CA LEU A 335 -31.88 -64.58 15.76
C LEU A 335 -32.12 -63.23 16.47
N LEU A 336 -32.95 -63.22 17.53
CA LEU A 336 -33.19 -62.01 18.31
C LEU A 336 -32.01 -61.65 19.20
N ALA A 337 -31.17 -62.65 19.60
CA ALA A 337 -29.95 -62.38 20.35
C ALA A 337 -28.82 -61.89 19.45
N GLU A 338 -28.73 -62.41 18.19
CA GLU A 338 -27.80 -61.91 17.19
C GLU A 338 -28.10 -60.43 16.81
N ASP A 339 -29.37 -60.07 16.67
CA ASP A 339 -29.81 -58.70 16.38
C ASP A 339 -29.42 -57.74 17.52
N LYS A 340 -29.53 -58.15 18.78
CA LYS A 340 -29.06 -57.38 19.94
C LYS A 340 -27.56 -57.30 20.05
N ALA A 341 -26.80 -58.26 19.47
CA ALA A 341 -25.34 -58.25 19.47
C ALA A 341 -24.79 -57.35 18.34
N GLU A 342 -25.44 -57.35 17.15
CA GLU A 342 -25.11 -56.51 16.04
C GLU A 342 -25.41 -55.03 16.40
N ASP A 343 -26.57 -54.71 17.00
CA ASP A 343 -26.92 -53.33 17.45
C ASP A 343 -25.93 -52.77 18.48
N LYS A 344 -25.34 -53.63 19.35
CA LYS A 344 -24.28 -53.27 20.25
C LYS A 344 -22.88 -53.17 19.60
N GLY A 345 -22.67 -53.79 18.46
CA GLY A 345 -21.41 -53.79 17.69
C GLY A 345 -21.26 -52.56 16.82
N GLU A 346 -22.35 -52.09 16.22
CA GLU A 346 -22.35 -50.87 15.36
C GLU A 346 -22.08 -49.58 16.15
N ASP A 347 -22.49 -49.49 17.42
CA ASP A 347 -22.20 -48.33 18.25
C ASP A 347 -20.68 -48.19 18.62
N LYS A 348 -19.87 -49.25 18.34
CA LYS A 348 -18.41 -49.22 18.53
C LYS A 348 -17.58 -49.06 17.26
N SER A 349 -18.19 -49.14 16.09
CA SER A 349 -17.53 -49.03 14.79
C SER A 349 -17.95 -47.79 14.01
N ALA A 350 -18.54 -46.78 14.65
CA ALA A 350 -18.64 -45.46 14.07
C ALA A 350 -17.21 -45.04 13.70
N PRO A 351 -16.89 -44.76 12.41
CA PRO A 351 -15.60 -44.29 12.04
C PRO A 351 -15.40 -42.97 12.79
N LYS A 352 -14.43 -42.99 13.76
CA LYS A 352 -13.92 -41.80 14.40
C LYS A 352 -13.59 -40.86 13.23
N ALA A 353 -14.45 -39.89 12.97
CA ALA A 353 -14.20 -38.84 12.03
C ALA A 353 -12.81 -38.31 12.38
N ALA A 354 -11.82 -38.73 11.59
CA ALA A 354 -10.51 -38.15 11.63
C ALA A 354 -10.76 -36.66 11.37
N GLY A 355 -10.69 -35.88 12.44
CA GLY A 355 -10.70 -34.43 12.37
C GLY A 355 -9.50 -34.02 11.53
N ALA A 356 -9.65 -34.10 10.22
CA ALA A 356 -8.87 -33.29 9.33
C ALA A 356 -9.30 -31.84 9.64
N THR A 357 -8.63 -31.25 10.63
CA THR A 357 -8.54 -29.81 10.75
C THR A 357 -7.99 -29.34 9.43
N PHE A 358 -8.90 -28.96 8.55
CA PHE A 358 -8.58 -28.19 7.36
C PHE A 358 -8.12 -26.83 7.87
N THR A 359 -6.81 -26.72 8.10
CA THR A 359 -6.16 -25.43 8.24
C THR A 359 -6.20 -24.84 6.85
N PRO A 360 -6.99 -23.80 6.58
CA PRO A 360 -6.89 -23.11 5.31
C PRO A 360 -5.48 -22.53 5.26
N ALA A 361 -4.67 -23.04 4.32
CA ALA A 361 -3.41 -22.42 3.97
C ALA A 361 -3.71 -20.94 3.73
N ALA A 362 -3.03 -20.07 4.46
CA ALA A 362 -3.13 -18.63 4.33
C ALA A 362 -2.96 -18.28 2.85
N ALA A 363 -4.02 -17.79 2.23
CA ALA A 363 -3.94 -17.16 0.93
C ALA A 363 -2.92 -16.02 1.03
N PRO A 364 -1.97 -15.89 0.10
CA PRO A 364 -1.13 -14.72 0.05
C PRO A 364 -2.06 -13.52 -0.15
N SER A 365 -1.97 -12.55 0.75
CA SER A 365 -2.65 -11.27 0.67
C SER A 365 -2.27 -10.59 -0.65
N ALA A 366 -3.05 -10.78 -1.68
CA ALA A 366 -3.03 -9.92 -2.84
C ALA A 366 -3.62 -8.57 -2.40
N THR A 367 -2.74 -7.65 -2.06
CA THR A 367 -3.08 -6.24 -1.92
C THR A 367 -3.53 -5.76 -3.30
N ALA A 368 -4.82 -5.75 -3.54
CA ALA A 368 -5.39 -5.12 -4.72
C ALA A 368 -5.05 -3.62 -4.65
N PRO A 369 -4.55 -3.00 -5.74
CA PRO A 369 -4.41 -1.56 -5.80
C PRO A 369 -5.80 -0.94 -5.73
N ALA A 370 -5.98 0.00 -4.79
CA ALA A 370 -7.20 0.78 -4.63
C ALA A 370 -7.51 1.51 -5.94
N VAL A 371 -8.65 1.20 -6.53
CA VAL A 371 -9.24 1.96 -7.64
C VAL A 371 -9.68 3.31 -7.06
N PRO A 372 -9.20 4.46 -7.56
CA PRO A 372 -9.72 5.76 -7.13
C PRO A 372 -11.17 5.90 -7.58
N ALA A 373 -12.03 6.31 -6.66
CA ALA A 373 -13.43 6.60 -6.90
C ALA A 373 -13.58 7.73 -7.96
N PRO A 374 -14.55 7.66 -8.86
CA PRO A 374 -14.81 8.73 -9.81
C PRO A 374 -15.32 9.99 -9.09
N ALA A 375 -14.73 11.13 -9.42
CA ALA A 375 -15.15 12.45 -8.97
C ALA A 375 -16.60 12.74 -9.39
N PRO A 376 -17.40 13.47 -8.56
CA PRO A 376 -18.76 13.82 -8.92
C PRO A 376 -18.77 14.83 -10.09
N SER A 377 -19.54 14.48 -11.11
CA SER A 377 -19.86 15.31 -12.27
C SER A 377 -20.49 16.62 -11.81
N ALA A 378 -19.84 17.74 -12.10
CA ALA A 378 -20.43 19.07 -11.98
C ALA A 378 -21.49 19.25 -13.08
N ALA A 379 -22.70 19.55 -12.66
CA ALA A 379 -23.79 19.93 -13.56
C ALA A 379 -23.54 21.32 -14.19
N PRO A 380 -23.96 21.52 -15.43
CA PRO A 380 -23.82 22.82 -16.09
C PRO A 380 -24.83 23.83 -15.59
N ARG A 381 -24.39 25.04 -15.35
CA ARG A 381 -25.22 26.25 -15.42
C ARG A 381 -24.82 27.07 -16.62
#